data_af0650cfa70f708f6cc0546cb9924201
#
_entry.id   af0650cfa70f708f6cc0546cb9924201
#
_cell.length_a   1.000
_cell.length_b   1.000
_cell.length_c   1.000
_cell.angle_alpha   90.00
_cell.angle_beta   90.00
_cell.angle_gamma   90.00
#
_symmetry.space_group_name_H-M   'P 1'
#
loop_
_entity.id
_entity.type
_entity.pdbx_description
1 polymer ?
#
loop_
_entity_poly.entity_id
_entity_poly.type
_entity_poly.pdbx_seq_one_letter_code
_entity_poly.pdbx_strand_id
1 'polypeptide(L)'
;MTLCISLSARPSNNGTRFHNHLYEQLGLNWIYKAFAPTDLAQAIAGVRGLGIRGCAVSMPYKEDVIALVDVMDPSAKAIDSVNTIVNDGGRLTAYNTDYTAIEQLLKRNAVPTHYSVLLRGSGGMAKATAAALRDAGFKDVTIVARNQASGKELADLYGFKWSAGLPPADAGGRADMIINVTPVGMAGGRDADSLSFPQDAVEAAQVVFDVVALPAETPLIKAGRAAGKTVITGAEVATIQALEQFVLYTGIRPTDEQVRAAEEFTRAQ
;
A
#
# COMPACT_ATOMS: atom_id res chain seq x y z
N MET A 1 -23.88 -12.35 -13.64
CA MET A 1 -22.42 -12.28 -13.46
C MET A 1 -22.03 -10.84 -13.15
N THR A 2 -21.31 -10.62 -12.06
CA THR A 2 -20.85 -9.28 -11.63
C THR A 2 -19.40 -9.08 -12.09
N LEU A 3 -19.08 -7.89 -12.63
CA LEU A 3 -17.74 -7.56 -13.11
C LEU A 3 -17.06 -6.60 -12.13
N CYS A 4 -15.81 -6.93 -11.77
CA CYS A 4 -14.83 -6.02 -11.18
C CYS A 4 -13.62 -5.90 -12.09
N ILE A 5 -12.96 -4.75 -12.06
CA ILE A 5 -11.81 -4.48 -12.91
C ILE A 5 -10.65 -3.84 -12.16
N SER A 6 -9.50 -3.76 -12.79
CA SER A 6 -8.45 -2.81 -12.42
C SER A 6 -7.97 -2.00 -13.63
N LEU A 7 -7.56 -0.76 -13.35
CA LEU A 7 -7.00 0.18 -14.31
C LEU A 7 -5.56 0.51 -13.93
N SER A 8 -4.63 0.28 -14.87
CA SER A 8 -3.19 0.56 -14.70
C SER A 8 -2.55 0.77 -16.06
N ALA A 9 -1.51 1.60 -16.14
CA ALA A 9 -0.72 1.71 -17.37
C ALA A 9 0.05 0.41 -17.69
N ARG A 10 0.33 -0.41 -16.68
CA ARG A 10 0.99 -1.72 -16.83
C ARG A 10 0.23 -2.75 -15.99
N PRO A 11 -0.88 -3.31 -16.52
CA PRO A 11 -1.69 -4.26 -15.77
C PRO A 11 -0.90 -5.55 -15.49
N SER A 12 -1.03 -6.05 -14.26
CA SER A 12 -0.52 -7.36 -13.87
C SER A 12 -1.67 -8.34 -13.66
N ASN A 13 -1.34 -9.64 -13.58
CA ASN A 13 -2.34 -10.68 -13.31
C ASN A 13 -2.57 -10.93 -11.80
N ASN A 14 -1.82 -10.31 -10.90
CA ASN A 14 -1.90 -10.61 -9.47
C ASN A 14 -3.31 -10.38 -8.91
N GLY A 15 -3.88 -9.19 -9.11
CA GLY A 15 -5.26 -8.90 -8.70
C GLY A 15 -6.28 -9.80 -9.39
N THR A 16 -6.11 -10.06 -10.69
CA THR A 16 -6.99 -10.96 -11.46
C THR A 16 -6.99 -12.37 -10.84
N ARG A 17 -5.83 -12.93 -10.54
CA ARG A 17 -5.71 -14.27 -9.95
C ARG A 17 -6.28 -14.33 -8.54
N PHE A 18 -5.92 -13.36 -7.69
CA PHE A 18 -6.37 -13.29 -6.31
C PHE A 18 -7.90 -13.21 -6.20
N HIS A 19 -8.51 -12.24 -6.88
CA HIS A 19 -9.96 -12.04 -6.79
C HIS A 19 -10.74 -13.19 -7.42
N ASN A 20 -10.35 -13.67 -8.62
CA ASN A 20 -11.08 -14.75 -9.28
C ASN A 20 -10.98 -16.06 -8.49
N HIS A 21 -9.84 -16.36 -7.87
CA HIS A 21 -9.70 -17.53 -7.01
C HIS A 21 -10.65 -17.47 -5.80
N LEU A 22 -10.76 -16.30 -5.14
CA LEU A 22 -11.71 -16.10 -4.05
C LEU A 22 -13.17 -16.17 -4.53
N TYR A 23 -13.49 -15.63 -5.71
CA TYR A 23 -14.84 -15.73 -6.28
C TYR A 23 -15.23 -17.19 -6.51
N GLU A 24 -14.30 -18.00 -7.05
CA GLU A 24 -14.53 -19.42 -7.26
C GLU A 24 -14.72 -20.18 -5.95
N GLN A 25 -13.81 -19.99 -4.97
CA GLN A 25 -13.90 -20.64 -3.66
C GLN A 25 -15.20 -20.33 -2.91
N LEU A 26 -15.74 -19.13 -3.09
CA LEU A 26 -16.96 -18.67 -2.44
C LEU A 26 -18.22 -18.91 -3.28
N GLY A 27 -18.10 -19.56 -4.44
CA GLY A 27 -19.22 -19.83 -5.34
C GLY A 27 -19.89 -18.58 -5.90
N LEU A 28 -19.17 -17.46 -5.99
CA LEU A 28 -19.69 -16.20 -6.50
C LEU A 28 -19.66 -16.16 -8.03
N ASN A 29 -20.76 -15.80 -8.65
CA ASN A 29 -20.83 -15.58 -10.10
C ASN A 29 -20.24 -14.21 -10.46
N TRP A 30 -18.96 -14.04 -10.19
CA TRP A 30 -18.19 -12.81 -10.34
C TRP A 30 -16.94 -13.04 -11.19
N ILE A 31 -16.44 -11.97 -11.81
CA ILE A 31 -15.18 -11.98 -12.56
C ILE A 31 -14.42 -10.69 -12.32
N TYR A 32 -13.11 -10.82 -12.26
CA TYR A 32 -12.18 -9.70 -12.19
C TYR A 32 -11.23 -9.70 -13.39
N LYS A 33 -11.02 -8.53 -14.01
CA LYS A 33 -10.12 -8.39 -15.16
C LYS A 33 -9.32 -7.08 -15.09
N ALA A 34 -8.01 -7.16 -15.40
CA ALA A 34 -7.14 -6.00 -15.49
C ALA A 34 -7.15 -5.39 -16.89
N PHE A 35 -7.12 -4.04 -16.95
CA PHE A 35 -7.12 -3.25 -18.19
C PHE A 35 -6.06 -2.14 -18.15
N ALA A 36 -5.53 -1.78 -19.33
CA ALA A 36 -4.78 -0.55 -19.57
C ALA A 36 -5.70 0.42 -20.34
N PRO A 37 -6.27 1.43 -19.67
CA PRO A 37 -7.15 2.37 -20.36
C PRO A 37 -6.35 3.28 -21.30
N THR A 38 -6.91 3.58 -22.47
CA THR A 38 -6.39 4.61 -23.38
C THR A 38 -6.86 6.01 -22.98
N ASP A 39 -8.00 6.08 -22.29
CA ASP A 39 -8.59 7.30 -21.74
C ASP A 39 -9.22 6.98 -20.37
N LEU A 40 -8.71 7.61 -19.34
CA LEU A 40 -9.16 7.36 -17.96
C LEU A 40 -10.61 7.83 -17.75
N ALA A 41 -10.98 9.00 -18.27
CA ALA A 41 -12.32 9.57 -18.07
C ALA A 41 -13.40 8.69 -18.72
N GLN A 42 -13.13 8.20 -19.94
CA GLN A 42 -14.02 7.28 -20.64
C GLN A 42 -14.08 5.92 -19.93
N ALA A 43 -12.97 5.43 -19.40
CA ALA A 43 -12.94 4.18 -18.63
C ALA A 43 -13.80 4.28 -17.36
N ILE A 44 -13.72 5.37 -16.62
CA ILE A 44 -14.54 5.60 -15.40
C ILE A 44 -16.02 5.84 -15.76
N ALA A 45 -16.31 6.53 -16.87
CA ALA A 45 -17.67 6.62 -17.39
C ALA A 45 -18.22 5.22 -17.77
N GLY A 46 -17.37 4.35 -18.33
CA GLY A 46 -17.69 2.95 -18.57
C GLY A 46 -17.96 2.15 -17.29
N VAL A 47 -17.18 2.35 -16.22
CA VAL A 47 -17.46 1.73 -14.90
C VAL A 47 -18.86 2.07 -14.44
N ARG A 48 -19.27 3.32 -14.58
CA ARG A 48 -20.60 3.81 -14.21
C ARG A 48 -21.69 3.26 -15.14
N GLY A 49 -21.51 3.41 -16.45
CA GLY A 49 -22.55 3.09 -17.44
C GLY A 49 -22.76 1.60 -17.67
N LEU A 50 -21.74 0.78 -17.46
CA LEU A 50 -21.82 -0.69 -17.56
C LEU A 50 -22.19 -1.37 -16.25
N GLY A 51 -22.33 -0.62 -15.15
CA GLY A 51 -22.61 -1.18 -13.83
C GLY A 51 -21.48 -2.06 -13.30
N ILE A 52 -20.22 -1.75 -13.66
CA ILE A 52 -19.05 -2.46 -13.12
C ILE A 52 -18.99 -2.20 -11.62
N ARG A 53 -19.04 -3.26 -10.80
CA ARG A 53 -19.18 -3.15 -9.35
C ARG A 53 -17.98 -2.56 -8.65
N GLY A 54 -16.79 -2.96 -9.04
CA GLY A 54 -15.54 -2.56 -8.41
C GLY A 54 -14.47 -2.22 -9.43
N CYS A 55 -13.67 -1.18 -9.15
CA CYS A 55 -12.57 -0.78 -9.99
C CYS A 55 -11.34 -0.45 -9.13
N ALA A 56 -10.32 -1.32 -9.15
CA ALA A 56 -9.03 -0.98 -8.59
C ALA A 56 -8.30 0.01 -9.50
N VAL A 57 -7.60 0.95 -8.90
CA VAL A 57 -6.85 2.00 -9.62
C VAL A 57 -5.39 1.95 -9.20
N SER A 58 -4.49 1.84 -10.19
CA SER A 58 -3.04 1.82 -9.96
C SER A 58 -2.36 2.94 -10.74
N MET A 59 -1.03 3.00 -10.63
CA MET A 59 -0.24 4.04 -11.29
C MET A 59 -0.47 4.09 -12.80
N PRO A 60 -0.54 5.31 -13.39
CA PRO A 60 -0.36 6.62 -12.76
C PRO A 60 -1.66 7.26 -12.25
N TYR A 61 -2.80 6.62 -12.34
CA TYR A 61 -4.16 7.16 -12.30
C TYR A 61 -4.73 7.47 -10.91
N LYS A 62 -3.99 7.18 -9.82
CA LYS A 62 -4.50 7.26 -8.43
C LYS A 62 -4.94 8.65 -8.00
N GLU A 63 -4.33 9.70 -8.53
CA GLU A 63 -4.69 11.10 -8.25
C GLU A 63 -5.68 11.63 -9.30
N ASP A 64 -5.46 11.32 -10.60
CA ASP A 64 -6.29 11.81 -11.70
C ASP A 64 -7.75 11.35 -11.61
N VAL A 65 -8.00 10.18 -11.01
CA VAL A 65 -9.34 9.61 -10.88
C VAL A 65 -10.22 10.34 -9.85
N ILE A 66 -9.62 11.16 -8.97
CA ILE A 66 -10.34 11.88 -7.90
C ILE A 66 -11.44 12.77 -8.47
N ALA A 67 -11.16 13.46 -9.58
CA ALA A 67 -12.13 14.33 -10.24
C ALA A 67 -13.28 13.59 -10.94
N LEU A 68 -13.21 12.25 -11.03
CA LEU A 68 -14.16 11.41 -11.77
C LEU A 68 -15.08 10.59 -10.87
N VAL A 69 -14.92 10.69 -9.55
CA VAL A 69 -15.73 10.00 -8.53
C VAL A 69 -16.66 10.94 -7.80
N ASP A 70 -17.70 10.41 -7.16
CA ASP A 70 -18.72 11.22 -6.50
C ASP A 70 -18.41 11.46 -5.00
N VAL A 71 -17.72 10.49 -4.37
CA VAL A 71 -17.43 10.52 -2.93
C VAL A 71 -16.03 10.02 -2.66
N MET A 72 -15.31 10.71 -1.79
CA MET A 72 -14.04 10.27 -1.22
C MET A 72 -14.28 9.75 0.20
N ASP A 73 -13.98 8.48 0.44
CA ASP A 73 -13.91 7.91 1.79
C ASP A 73 -12.75 8.55 2.59
N PRO A 74 -12.83 8.61 3.93
CA PRO A 74 -11.74 9.15 4.75
C PRO A 74 -10.36 8.56 4.42
N SER A 75 -10.25 7.28 4.10
CA SER A 75 -8.99 6.62 3.73
C SER A 75 -8.33 7.22 2.47
N ALA A 76 -9.14 7.54 1.46
CA ALA A 76 -8.66 8.16 0.22
C ALA A 76 -8.44 9.67 0.40
N LYS A 77 -9.32 10.34 1.17
CA LYS A 77 -9.25 11.77 1.44
C LYS A 77 -8.01 12.14 2.26
N ALA A 78 -7.59 11.28 3.19
CA ALA A 78 -6.43 11.52 4.06
C ALA A 78 -5.12 11.70 3.29
N ILE A 79 -5.05 11.21 2.05
CA ILE A 79 -3.81 11.15 1.24
C ILE A 79 -3.98 11.71 -0.18
N ASP A 80 -5.17 12.19 -0.54
CA ASP A 80 -5.51 12.62 -1.91
C ASP A 80 -5.06 11.58 -2.97
N SER A 81 -5.39 10.31 -2.70
CA SER A 81 -5.01 9.20 -3.59
C SER A 81 -6.02 8.07 -3.50
N VAL A 82 -6.45 7.58 -4.64
CA VAL A 82 -7.48 6.52 -4.79
C VAL A 82 -6.84 5.27 -5.36
N ASN A 83 -7.05 4.12 -4.72
CA ASN A 83 -6.68 2.84 -5.31
C ASN A 83 -7.88 1.89 -5.52
N THR A 84 -9.08 2.28 -5.05
CA THR A 84 -10.26 1.43 -5.09
C THR A 84 -11.50 2.28 -5.28
N ILE A 85 -12.36 1.92 -6.22
CA ILE A 85 -13.66 2.55 -6.46
C ILE A 85 -14.74 1.49 -6.35
N VAL A 86 -15.81 1.80 -5.63
CA VAL A 86 -17.03 0.99 -5.55
C VAL A 86 -18.16 1.73 -6.25
N ASN A 87 -18.88 1.02 -7.11
CA ASN A 87 -20.01 1.55 -7.84
C ASN A 87 -21.32 0.99 -7.25
N ASP A 88 -22.07 1.84 -6.59
CA ASP A 88 -23.39 1.55 -6.03
C ASP A 88 -24.46 2.23 -6.90
N GLY A 89 -24.95 1.53 -7.92
CA GLY A 89 -26.02 2.01 -8.78
C GLY A 89 -25.67 3.29 -9.57
N GLY A 90 -24.44 3.47 -9.97
CA GLY A 90 -23.94 4.65 -10.69
C GLY A 90 -23.25 5.69 -9.78
N ARG A 91 -23.35 5.56 -8.44
CA ARG A 91 -22.61 6.40 -7.50
C ARG A 91 -21.25 5.76 -7.22
N LEU A 92 -20.18 6.48 -7.50
CA LEU A 92 -18.80 6.03 -7.34
C LEU A 92 -18.20 6.55 -6.03
N THR A 93 -17.92 5.65 -5.10
CA THR A 93 -17.21 5.95 -3.86
C THR A 93 -15.78 5.46 -3.94
N ALA A 94 -14.83 6.35 -3.67
CA ALA A 94 -13.40 6.08 -3.74
C ALA A 94 -12.78 5.82 -2.37
N TYR A 95 -11.90 4.84 -2.30
CA TYR A 95 -11.18 4.37 -1.10
C TYR A 95 -9.69 4.28 -1.37
N ASN A 96 -8.90 4.18 -0.28
CA ASN A 96 -7.50 3.80 -0.39
C ASN A 96 -7.18 2.64 0.57
N THR A 97 -7.07 1.45 0.00
CA THR A 97 -6.79 0.23 0.77
C THR A 97 -5.30 0.04 1.09
N ASP A 98 -4.38 0.81 0.48
CA ASP A 98 -2.98 0.87 0.91
C ASP A 98 -2.90 1.52 2.31
N TYR A 99 -3.59 2.66 2.50
CA TYR A 99 -3.72 3.31 3.81
C TYR A 99 -4.32 2.35 4.85
N THR A 100 -5.44 1.70 4.51
CA THR A 100 -6.11 0.74 5.39
C THR A 100 -5.19 -0.43 5.78
N ALA A 101 -4.39 -0.93 4.84
CA ALA A 101 -3.44 -2.02 5.11
C ALA A 101 -2.36 -1.60 6.11
N ILE A 102 -1.77 -0.41 5.94
CA ILE A 102 -0.76 0.12 6.87
C ILE A 102 -1.36 0.28 8.27
N GLU A 103 -2.55 0.90 8.38
CA GLU A 103 -3.24 1.08 9.66
C GLU A 103 -3.48 -0.25 10.38
N GLN A 104 -3.99 -1.26 9.66
CA GLN A 104 -4.23 -2.59 10.21
C GLN A 104 -2.93 -3.27 10.67
N LEU A 105 -1.85 -3.15 9.91
CA LEU A 105 -0.56 -3.76 10.26
C LEU A 105 0.08 -3.10 11.49
N LEU A 106 0.01 -1.78 11.62
CA LEU A 106 0.47 -1.08 12.82
C LEU A 106 -0.31 -1.56 14.06
N LYS A 107 -1.64 -1.70 13.97
CA LYS A 107 -2.49 -2.20 15.05
C LYS A 107 -2.22 -3.67 15.37
N ARG A 108 -2.15 -4.55 14.34
CA ARG A 108 -1.92 -6.01 14.51
C ARG A 108 -0.60 -6.29 15.21
N ASN A 109 0.44 -5.52 14.88
CA ASN A 109 1.77 -5.66 15.49
C ASN A 109 1.92 -4.86 16.79
N ALA A 110 0.83 -4.25 17.30
CA ALA A 110 0.79 -3.45 18.53
C ALA A 110 1.95 -2.44 18.62
N VAL A 111 2.29 -1.77 17.49
CA VAL A 111 3.42 -0.85 17.43
C VAL A 111 3.16 0.36 18.32
N PRO A 112 4.02 0.63 19.33
CA PRO A 112 3.81 1.73 20.26
C PRO A 112 3.89 3.09 19.59
N THR A 113 2.90 3.96 19.80
CA THR A 113 2.81 5.27 19.12
C THR A 113 3.84 6.30 19.60
N HIS A 114 4.53 6.02 20.72
CA HIS A 114 5.64 6.83 21.21
C HIS A 114 6.98 6.52 20.52
N TYR A 115 7.04 5.49 19.66
CA TYR A 115 8.25 5.16 18.93
C TYR A 115 8.65 6.31 17.98
N SER A 116 9.95 6.57 17.94
CA SER A 116 10.56 7.38 16.88
C SER A 116 10.59 6.61 15.57
N VAL A 117 10.27 7.28 14.46
CA VAL A 117 10.10 6.64 13.14
C VAL A 117 10.96 7.32 12.08
N LEU A 118 11.71 6.55 11.32
CA LEU A 118 12.31 6.98 10.05
C LEU A 118 11.52 6.39 8.89
N LEU A 119 10.79 7.22 8.16
CA LEU A 119 10.04 6.86 6.94
C LEU A 119 10.85 7.26 5.71
N ARG A 120 11.42 6.28 4.99
CA ARG A 120 12.25 6.51 3.81
C ARG A 120 11.41 6.45 2.53
N GLY A 121 11.23 7.62 1.88
CA GLY A 121 10.50 7.81 0.64
C GLY A 121 9.53 8.98 0.71
N SER A 122 9.06 9.49 -0.46
CA SER A 122 8.09 10.59 -0.58
C SER A 122 7.08 10.41 -1.72
N GLY A 123 6.88 9.18 -2.21
CA GLY A 123 5.88 8.84 -3.24
C GLY A 123 4.51 8.48 -2.65
N GLY A 124 3.62 7.91 -3.47
CA GLY A 124 2.25 7.57 -3.07
C GLY A 124 2.15 6.65 -1.85
N MET A 125 3.02 5.62 -1.74
CA MET A 125 3.08 4.79 -0.53
C MET A 125 3.56 5.57 0.70
N ALA A 126 4.44 6.58 0.52
CA ALA A 126 4.86 7.43 1.63
C ALA A 126 3.70 8.30 2.14
N LYS A 127 2.85 8.82 1.25
CA LYS A 127 1.63 9.54 1.63
C LYS A 127 0.71 8.65 2.46
N ALA A 128 0.42 7.43 1.99
CA ALA A 128 -0.43 6.47 2.71
C ALA A 128 0.15 6.10 4.09
N THR A 129 1.46 5.83 4.14
CA THR A 129 2.14 5.46 5.38
C THR A 129 2.19 6.64 6.38
N ALA A 130 2.54 7.84 5.91
CA ALA A 130 2.60 9.04 6.75
C ALA A 130 1.22 9.40 7.33
N ALA A 131 0.15 9.31 6.51
CA ALA A 131 -1.21 9.52 6.97
C ALA A 131 -1.62 8.49 8.03
N ALA A 132 -1.35 7.20 7.80
CA ALA A 132 -1.65 6.14 8.75
C ALA A 132 -0.89 6.31 10.08
N LEU A 133 0.39 6.72 10.04
CA LEU A 133 1.17 7.05 11.23
C LEU A 133 0.58 8.23 12.01
N ARG A 134 0.22 9.32 11.30
CA ARG A 134 -0.43 10.49 11.92
C ARG A 134 -1.72 10.09 12.64
N ASP A 135 -2.59 9.33 11.95
CA ASP A 135 -3.92 8.98 12.45
C ASP A 135 -3.84 7.93 13.56
N ALA A 136 -2.81 7.07 13.56
CA ALA A 136 -2.48 6.20 14.68
C ALA A 136 -1.91 6.95 15.90
N GLY A 137 -1.51 8.21 15.75
CA GLY A 137 -1.04 9.07 16.84
C GLY A 137 0.47 9.17 17.01
N PHE A 138 1.27 8.70 16.04
CA PHE A 138 2.72 8.90 16.05
C PHE A 138 3.08 10.39 15.94
N LYS A 139 4.03 10.85 16.74
CA LYS A 139 4.45 12.26 16.79
C LYS A 139 5.90 12.47 16.37
N ASP A 140 6.78 11.52 16.63
CA ASP A 140 8.20 11.61 16.30
C ASP A 140 8.50 10.83 15.01
N VAL A 141 8.13 11.44 13.87
CA VAL A 141 8.33 10.87 12.53
C VAL A 141 9.23 11.77 11.72
N THR A 142 10.26 11.21 11.09
CA THR A 142 11.13 11.90 10.14
C THR A 142 10.97 11.28 8.75
N ILE A 143 10.51 12.07 7.80
CA ILE A 143 10.48 11.73 6.38
C ILE A 143 11.88 11.86 5.80
N VAL A 144 12.44 10.75 5.34
CA VAL A 144 13.77 10.71 4.72
C VAL A 144 13.60 10.63 3.20
N ALA A 145 13.80 11.75 2.51
CA ALA A 145 13.58 11.83 1.06
C ALA A 145 14.61 12.72 0.36
N ARG A 146 15.24 12.18 -0.70
CA ARG A 146 16.21 12.89 -1.55
C ARG A 146 15.57 14.06 -2.31
N ASN A 147 14.34 13.90 -2.77
CA ASN A 147 13.57 14.98 -3.37
C ASN A 147 13.08 15.92 -2.26
N GLN A 148 13.72 17.07 -2.16
CA GLN A 148 13.44 18.07 -1.12
C GLN A 148 12.00 18.62 -1.21
N ALA A 149 11.51 18.88 -2.42
CA ALA A 149 10.18 19.45 -2.61
C ALA A 149 9.11 18.49 -2.09
N SER A 150 9.04 17.27 -2.64
CA SER A 150 8.04 16.27 -2.22
C SER A 150 8.25 15.78 -0.79
N GLY A 151 9.51 15.71 -0.31
CA GLY A 151 9.80 15.29 1.06
C GLY A 151 9.35 16.30 2.10
N LYS A 152 9.61 17.60 1.87
CA LYS A 152 9.15 18.68 2.76
C LYS A 152 7.63 18.83 2.72
N GLU A 153 7.04 18.85 1.52
CA GLU A 153 5.60 18.91 1.35
C GLU A 153 4.88 17.82 2.15
N LEU A 154 5.39 16.58 2.04
CA LEU A 154 4.83 15.44 2.79
C LEU A 154 4.98 15.60 4.30
N ALA A 155 6.14 16.07 4.76
CA ALA A 155 6.41 16.30 6.18
C ALA A 155 5.52 17.42 6.74
N ASP A 156 5.42 18.54 6.05
CA ASP A 156 4.61 19.69 6.44
C ASP A 156 3.11 19.33 6.48
N LEU A 157 2.62 18.56 5.50
CA LEU A 157 1.23 18.10 5.41
C LEU A 157 0.78 17.33 6.66
N TYR A 158 1.68 16.52 7.25
CA TYR A 158 1.35 15.66 8.39
C TYR A 158 1.97 16.14 9.71
N GLY A 159 2.68 17.27 9.73
CA GLY A 159 3.34 17.80 10.92
C GLY A 159 4.55 17.00 11.37
N PHE A 160 5.27 16.39 10.42
CA PHE A 160 6.45 15.58 10.63
C PHE A 160 7.75 16.34 10.31
N LYS A 161 8.89 15.76 10.66
CA LYS A 161 10.22 16.28 10.30
C LYS A 161 10.61 15.79 8.91
N TRP A 162 11.49 16.53 8.23
CA TRP A 162 12.10 16.10 6.97
C TRP A 162 13.62 16.09 7.05
N SER A 163 14.25 15.13 6.37
CA SER A 163 15.68 15.04 6.14
C SER A 163 15.98 14.62 4.70
N ALA A 164 16.99 15.23 4.09
CA ALA A 164 17.43 14.90 2.71
C ALA A 164 18.05 13.49 2.59
N GLY A 165 18.63 13.00 3.67
CA GLY A 165 19.27 11.69 3.79
C GLY A 165 19.04 11.10 5.17
N LEU A 166 19.48 9.86 5.36
CA LEU A 166 19.46 9.25 6.69
C LEU A 166 20.34 10.08 7.63
N PRO A 167 19.81 10.57 8.75
CA PRO A 167 20.61 11.28 9.73
C PRO A 167 21.72 10.37 10.27
N PRO A 168 22.87 10.92 10.72
CA PRO A 168 23.87 10.16 11.46
C PRO A 168 23.26 9.54 12.74
N ALA A 169 23.84 8.44 13.20
CA ALA A 169 23.33 7.68 14.34
C ALA A 169 23.18 8.50 15.65
N ASP A 170 24.06 9.50 15.84
CA ASP A 170 24.07 10.44 16.96
C ASP A 170 23.15 11.67 16.75
N ALA A 171 22.64 11.86 15.57
CA ALA A 171 21.76 12.96 15.18
C ALA A 171 20.35 12.51 14.75
N GLY A 172 19.84 11.42 15.34
CA GLY A 172 18.49 10.88 15.04
C GLY A 172 18.48 9.82 13.93
N GLY A 173 19.65 9.30 13.50
CA GLY A 173 19.73 8.18 12.55
C GLY A 173 19.39 6.82 13.15
N ARG A 174 19.16 6.75 14.46
CA ARG A 174 18.59 5.59 15.15
C ARG A 174 17.16 5.91 15.51
N ALA A 175 16.27 5.00 15.17
CA ALA A 175 14.86 5.12 15.47
C ALA A 175 14.31 3.78 15.94
N ASP A 176 13.22 3.81 16.72
CA ASP A 176 12.57 2.61 17.19
C ASP A 176 11.88 1.84 16.05
N MET A 177 11.44 2.54 15.03
CA MET A 177 10.86 1.95 13.82
C MET A 177 11.47 2.57 12.55
N ILE A 178 11.88 1.70 11.64
CA ILE A 178 12.34 2.09 10.30
C ILE A 178 11.37 1.54 9.25
N ILE A 179 10.98 2.39 8.30
CA ILE A 179 10.00 2.05 7.25
C ILE A 179 10.58 2.39 5.88
N ASN A 180 10.71 1.39 5.01
CA ASN A 180 11.05 1.61 3.60
C ASN A 180 9.79 1.64 2.74
N VAL A 181 9.54 2.77 2.08
CA VAL A 181 8.50 2.93 1.06
C VAL A 181 9.08 3.32 -0.31
N THR A 182 10.38 3.05 -0.50
CA THR A 182 11.08 3.22 -1.78
C THR A 182 11.16 1.88 -2.52
N PRO A 183 11.51 1.88 -3.82
CA PRO A 183 11.74 0.63 -4.56
C PRO A 183 13.08 -0.06 -4.26
N VAL A 184 13.87 0.39 -3.27
CA VAL A 184 15.10 -0.29 -2.85
C VAL A 184 14.75 -1.67 -2.28
N GLY A 185 15.40 -2.72 -2.78
CA GLY A 185 15.12 -4.11 -2.44
C GLY A 185 14.06 -4.78 -3.34
N MET A 186 13.46 -4.05 -4.30
CA MET A 186 12.44 -4.60 -5.22
C MET A 186 13.09 -5.44 -6.32
N ALA A 187 12.56 -6.64 -6.54
CA ALA A 187 13.03 -7.53 -7.61
C ALA A 187 12.99 -6.86 -8.99
N GLY A 188 14.05 -7.03 -9.77
CA GLY A 188 14.20 -6.43 -11.09
C GLY A 188 14.48 -4.92 -11.09
N GLY A 189 14.56 -4.30 -9.90
CA GLY A 189 14.98 -2.91 -9.74
C GLY A 189 16.50 -2.76 -9.74
N ARG A 190 16.97 -1.52 -9.97
CA ARG A 190 18.42 -1.19 -9.95
C ARG A 190 19.07 -1.53 -8.60
N ASP A 191 18.36 -1.32 -7.51
CA ASP A 191 18.84 -1.46 -6.13
C ASP A 191 18.21 -2.70 -5.45
N ALA A 192 17.95 -3.78 -6.24
CA ALA A 192 17.27 -4.98 -5.76
C ALA A 192 17.99 -5.68 -4.59
N ASP A 193 19.32 -5.68 -4.59
CA ASP A 193 20.14 -6.33 -3.57
C ASP A 193 20.65 -5.36 -2.49
N SER A 194 20.18 -4.12 -2.51
CA SER A 194 20.63 -3.07 -1.60
C SER A 194 19.78 -3.01 -0.33
N LEU A 195 20.43 -2.72 0.80
CA LEU A 195 19.73 -2.34 2.04
C LEU A 195 19.16 -0.93 1.90
N SER A 196 17.89 -0.77 2.24
CA SER A 196 17.25 0.56 2.27
C SER A 196 17.66 1.38 3.51
N PHE A 197 18.16 0.74 4.56
CA PHE A 197 18.72 1.36 5.76
C PHE A 197 20.08 0.72 6.08
N PRO A 198 21.04 1.46 6.65
CA PRO A 198 22.31 0.87 7.06
C PRO A 198 22.12 -0.14 8.20
N GLN A 199 23.05 -1.07 8.34
CA GLN A 199 22.95 -2.19 9.26
C GLN A 199 22.79 -1.75 10.73
N ASP A 200 23.50 -0.71 11.15
CA ASP A 200 23.41 -0.14 12.51
C ASP A 200 22.03 0.46 12.81
N ALA A 201 21.32 1.01 11.81
CA ALA A 201 19.95 1.47 11.97
C ALA A 201 18.98 0.29 12.13
N VAL A 202 19.19 -0.82 11.39
CA VAL A 202 18.41 -2.07 11.55
C VAL A 202 18.61 -2.64 12.94
N GLU A 203 19.85 -2.69 13.43
CA GLU A 203 20.19 -3.21 14.77
C GLU A 203 19.60 -2.36 15.91
N ALA A 204 19.52 -1.04 15.73
CA ALA A 204 18.94 -0.13 16.71
C ALA A 204 17.41 -0.21 16.77
N ALA A 205 16.74 -0.50 15.65
CA ALA A 205 15.29 -0.53 15.57
C ALA A 205 14.67 -1.68 16.38
N GLN A 206 13.41 -1.51 16.79
CA GLN A 206 12.57 -2.57 17.36
C GLN A 206 11.66 -3.16 16.24
N VAL A 207 11.23 -2.29 15.32
CA VAL A 207 10.35 -2.64 14.21
C VAL A 207 10.99 -2.26 12.87
N VAL A 208 11.01 -3.22 11.94
CA VAL A 208 11.49 -3.06 10.57
C VAL A 208 10.32 -3.29 9.63
N PHE A 209 9.93 -2.27 8.89
CA PHE A 209 8.82 -2.32 7.96
C PHE A 209 9.30 -2.05 6.53
N ASP A 210 9.00 -2.94 5.60
CA ASP A 210 9.31 -2.77 4.18
C ASP A 210 8.06 -2.96 3.34
N VAL A 211 7.62 -1.96 2.57
CA VAL A 211 6.43 -2.07 1.72
C VAL A 211 6.70 -2.72 0.36
N VAL A 212 7.94 -3.07 0.06
CA VAL A 212 8.27 -3.83 -1.14
C VAL A 212 7.67 -5.23 -1.04
N ALA A 213 6.73 -5.55 -1.94
CA ALA A 213 6.00 -6.82 -1.92
C ALA A 213 6.77 -7.97 -2.59
N LEU A 214 7.64 -7.67 -3.55
CA LEU A 214 8.43 -8.67 -4.30
C LEU A 214 9.91 -8.26 -4.37
N PRO A 215 10.79 -9.13 -3.83
CA PRO A 215 10.51 -10.38 -3.13
C PRO A 215 9.87 -10.11 -1.76
N ALA A 216 9.14 -11.09 -1.19
CA ALA A 216 8.61 -10.96 0.18
C ALA A 216 9.73 -10.81 1.22
N GLU A 217 10.85 -11.50 1.00
CA GLU A 217 12.07 -11.44 1.80
C GLU A 217 13.08 -10.50 1.12
N THR A 218 12.85 -9.18 1.24
CA THR A 218 13.80 -8.17 0.77
C THR A 218 15.10 -8.20 1.58
N PRO A 219 16.20 -7.56 1.12
CA PRO A 219 17.40 -7.40 1.94
C PRO A 219 17.11 -6.80 3.32
N LEU A 220 16.23 -5.80 3.40
CA LEU A 220 15.84 -5.16 4.67
C LEU A 220 15.09 -6.14 5.60
N ILE A 221 14.13 -6.91 5.09
CA ILE A 221 13.37 -7.89 5.87
C ILE A 221 14.31 -9.00 6.39
N LYS A 222 15.21 -9.52 5.54
CA LYS A 222 16.23 -10.50 5.94
C LYS A 222 17.12 -9.97 7.07
N ALA A 223 17.61 -8.73 6.94
CA ALA A 223 18.43 -8.10 7.96
C ALA A 223 17.66 -7.91 9.28
N GLY A 224 16.40 -7.46 9.23
CA GLY A 224 15.53 -7.33 10.39
C GLY A 224 15.30 -8.66 11.13
N ARG A 225 15.01 -9.74 10.36
CA ARG A 225 14.85 -11.09 10.96
C ARG A 225 16.15 -11.59 11.57
N ALA A 226 17.29 -11.43 10.89
CA ALA A 226 18.59 -11.83 11.42
C ALA A 226 18.94 -11.08 12.71
N ALA A 227 18.49 -9.84 12.85
CA ALA A 227 18.66 -9.03 14.06
C ALA A 227 17.57 -9.27 15.14
N GLY A 228 16.65 -10.24 14.95
CA GLY A 228 15.58 -10.57 15.89
C GLY A 228 14.52 -9.49 16.06
N LYS A 229 14.31 -8.65 15.05
CA LYS A 229 13.35 -7.54 15.11
C LYS A 229 11.93 -7.98 14.75
N THR A 230 10.93 -7.23 15.19
CA THR A 230 9.58 -7.33 14.63
C THR A 230 9.63 -6.87 13.21
N VAL A 231 9.21 -7.71 12.25
CA VAL A 231 9.20 -7.35 10.82
C VAL A 231 7.78 -7.28 10.30
N ILE A 232 7.50 -6.24 9.50
CA ILE A 232 6.25 -6.05 8.75
C ILE A 232 6.63 -6.01 7.27
N THR A 233 6.01 -6.87 6.48
CA THR A 233 6.41 -7.09 5.08
C THR A 233 5.46 -6.43 4.08
N GLY A 234 6.00 -6.06 2.92
CA GLY A 234 5.21 -5.57 1.80
C GLY A 234 4.25 -6.62 1.21
N ALA A 235 4.58 -7.90 1.39
CA ALA A 235 3.65 -8.97 1.03
C ALA A 235 2.37 -8.92 1.87
N GLU A 236 2.48 -8.67 3.18
CA GLU A 236 1.30 -8.48 4.06
C GLU A 236 0.50 -7.23 3.64
N VAL A 237 1.17 -6.13 3.29
CA VAL A 237 0.51 -4.93 2.77
C VAL A 237 -0.30 -5.26 1.52
N ALA A 238 0.32 -5.94 0.54
CA ALA A 238 -0.33 -6.31 -0.72
C ALA A 238 -1.54 -7.22 -0.52
N THR A 239 -1.41 -8.20 0.40
CA THR A 239 -2.51 -9.11 0.74
C THR A 239 -3.68 -8.37 1.37
N ILE A 240 -3.44 -7.58 2.41
CA ILE A 240 -4.50 -6.84 3.09
C ILE A 240 -5.16 -5.84 2.13
N GLN A 241 -4.38 -5.15 1.31
CA GLN A 241 -4.88 -4.23 0.30
C GLN A 241 -5.85 -4.93 -0.67
N ALA A 242 -5.48 -6.10 -1.19
CA ALA A 242 -6.33 -6.87 -2.10
C ALA A 242 -7.57 -7.46 -1.40
N LEU A 243 -7.40 -7.93 -0.17
CA LEU A 243 -8.49 -8.43 0.67
C LEU A 243 -9.52 -7.33 0.98
N GLU A 244 -9.08 -6.14 1.37
CA GLU A 244 -10.00 -5.03 1.65
C GLU A 244 -10.73 -4.57 0.38
N GLN A 245 -10.09 -4.59 -0.79
CA GLN A 245 -10.79 -4.39 -2.07
C GLN A 245 -11.88 -5.45 -2.28
N PHE A 246 -11.56 -6.72 -2.06
CA PHE A 246 -12.52 -7.80 -2.19
C PHE A 246 -13.74 -7.60 -1.26
N VAL A 247 -13.49 -7.24 -0.01
CA VAL A 247 -14.56 -6.98 0.98
C VAL A 247 -15.42 -5.77 0.57
N LEU A 248 -14.80 -4.68 0.10
CA LEU A 248 -15.51 -3.50 -0.40
C LEU A 248 -16.40 -3.84 -1.60
N TYR A 249 -15.95 -4.71 -2.51
CA TYR A 249 -16.73 -5.10 -3.68
C TYR A 249 -17.89 -6.03 -3.33
N THR A 250 -17.65 -7.04 -2.49
CA THR A 250 -18.58 -8.16 -2.28
C THR A 250 -19.42 -8.04 -1.00
N GLY A 251 -18.93 -7.30 0.00
CA GLY A 251 -19.47 -7.32 1.36
C GLY A 251 -19.13 -8.58 2.14
N ILE A 252 -18.34 -9.51 1.57
CA ILE A 252 -17.96 -10.79 2.18
C ILE A 252 -16.52 -10.72 2.65
N ARG A 253 -16.25 -11.14 3.89
CA ARG A 253 -14.88 -11.31 4.39
C ARG A 253 -14.50 -12.78 4.35
N PRO A 254 -13.55 -13.16 3.46
CA PRO A 254 -13.02 -14.52 3.43
C PRO A 254 -12.32 -14.90 4.72
N THR A 255 -12.23 -16.20 4.99
CA THR A 255 -11.43 -16.73 6.11
C THR A 255 -9.94 -16.58 5.81
N ASP A 256 -9.09 -16.59 6.87
CA ASP A 256 -7.63 -16.55 6.72
C ASP A 256 -7.09 -17.70 5.88
N GLU A 257 -7.74 -18.87 5.90
CA GLU A 257 -7.39 -20.02 5.07
C GLU A 257 -7.67 -19.75 3.59
N GLN A 258 -8.83 -19.18 3.26
CA GLN A 258 -9.17 -18.80 1.88
C GLN A 258 -8.24 -17.71 1.35
N VAL A 259 -7.89 -16.73 2.18
CA VAL A 259 -6.94 -15.68 1.80
C VAL A 259 -5.57 -16.28 1.52
N ARG A 260 -5.05 -17.17 2.38
CA ARG A 260 -3.76 -17.84 2.16
C ARG A 260 -3.76 -18.66 0.87
N ALA A 261 -4.82 -19.43 0.60
CA ALA A 261 -4.94 -20.20 -0.64
C ALA A 261 -4.94 -19.29 -1.88
N ALA A 262 -5.61 -18.14 -1.83
CA ALA A 262 -5.61 -17.16 -2.92
C ALA A 262 -4.23 -16.52 -3.13
N GLU A 263 -3.48 -16.24 -2.05
CA GLU A 263 -2.09 -15.76 -2.13
C GLU A 263 -1.16 -16.79 -2.78
N GLU A 264 -1.22 -18.04 -2.31
CA GLU A 264 -0.41 -19.14 -2.85
C GLU A 264 -0.71 -19.33 -4.33
N PHE A 265 -1.99 -19.36 -4.71
CA PHE A 265 -2.40 -19.44 -6.10
C PHE A 265 -1.87 -18.25 -6.93
N THR A 266 -1.85 -17.05 -6.37
CA THR A 266 -1.35 -15.86 -7.05
C THR A 266 0.16 -15.92 -7.29
N ARG A 267 0.93 -16.49 -6.33
CA ARG A 267 2.40 -16.62 -6.41
C ARG A 267 2.88 -17.78 -7.29
N ALA A 268 2.06 -18.80 -7.49
CA ALA A 268 2.37 -19.98 -8.31
C ALA A 268 2.28 -19.66 -9.81
N GLN A 269 3.13 -18.74 -10.30
CA GLN A 269 3.28 -18.39 -11.72
C GLN A 269 4.42 -19.15 -12.35
#